data_775d1b79367bd60b986d302ab5f38d42
#
_entry.id   775d1b79367bd60b986d302ab5f38d42
#
_cell.length_a   1.000
_cell.length_b   1.000
_cell.length_c   1.000
_cell.angle_alpha   90.00
_cell.angle_beta   90.00
_cell.angle_gamma   90.00
#
_symmetry.space_group_name_H-M   'P 1'
#
loop_
_entity.id
_entity.type
_entity.pdbx_description
1 polymer ?
#
loop_
_entity_poly.entity_id
_entity_poly.type
_entity_poly.pdbx_seq_one_letter_code
_entity_poly.pdbx_strand_id
1 'polypeptide(L)'
;MKKRVGILTSGGDCPGLNATIRGVAKALYARMGDNVEIVGILNGYHGLINGEYREMCEDDFRGILTLGGTILGTKRTPFKLMRVVEDDKIDKVAAMKKTYKDAKLDCLLCLGGNGTHKTANLLSQEGLNIIGLPKTIDNDIYGTDVTFGFHTAVDIATEVIDRIHTTAGSHSRVMCIEIMGNKAGWLTLYSGIAGGADIILLPELPYDIDRVCEAVERRAKKGSNFSILAVAEGAINTEEARMKRKDWMAKRAEAGLGTTATNRIAQAVQKKTG
;
A
#
# COMPACT_ATOMS: atom_id res chain seq x y z
N MET A 1 -14.33 -18.44 30.47
CA MET A 1 -13.95 -17.01 30.41
C MET A 1 -13.90 -16.63 28.95
N LYS A 2 -14.62 -15.58 28.55
CA LYS A 2 -14.62 -15.11 27.16
C LYS A 2 -13.22 -14.59 26.77
N LYS A 3 -12.79 -14.88 25.56
CA LYS A 3 -11.56 -14.32 24.99
C LYS A 3 -11.82 -12.94 24.38
N ARG A 4 -10.98 -11.96 24.68
CA ARG A 4 -11.09 -10.60 24.13
C ARG A 4 -10.02 -10.37 23.07
N VAL A 5 -10.46 -10.16 21.83
CA VAL A 5 -9.60 -9.99 20.66
C VAL A 5 -9.69 -8.55 20.15
N GLY A 6 -8.57 -7.84 20.25
CA GLY A 6 -8.44 -6.50 19.69
C GLY A 6 -8.17 -6.53 18.19
N ILE A 7 -8.68 -5.58 17.43
CA ILE A 7 -8.38 -5.39 16.00
C ILE A 7 -8.05 -3.92 15.79
N LEU A 8 -6.96 -3.63 15.10
CA LEU A 8 -6.63 -2.28 14.62
C LEU A 8 -6.22 -2.28 13.15
N THR A 9 -6.46 -1.15 12.50
CA THR A 9 -5.97 -0.84 11.16
C THR A 9 -5.01 0.34 11.24
N SER A 10 -3.80 0.23 10.68
CA SER A 10 -2.80 1.28 10.79
C SER A 10 -2.08 1.53 9.45
N GLY A 11 -1.70 2.78 9.22
CA GLY A 11 -1.06 3.23 8.00
C GLY A 11 -2.04 3.78 6.97
N GLY A 12 -1.72 3.76 5.68
CA GLY A 12 -2.64 4.11 4.61
C GLY A 12 -3.76 3.08 4.50
N ASP A 13 -4.96 3.51 4.13
CA ASP A 13 -6.03 2.59 3.79
C ASP A 13 -5.76 1.92 2.43
N CYS A 14 -6.43 0.82 2.18
CA CYS A 14 -6.44 0.14 0.89
C CYS A 14 -7.69 -0.73 0.76
N PRO A 15 -8.02 -1.21 -0.43
CA PRO A 15 -9.08 -2.19 -0.60
C PRO A 15 -8.88 -3.41 0.28
N GLY A 16 -9.97 -3.98 0.78
CA GLY A 16 -9.94 -5.23 1.55
C GLY A 16 -9.78 -5.08 3.06
N LEU A 17 -9.57 -3.88 3.63
CA LEU A 17 -9.48 -3.70 5.09
C LEU A 17 -10.74 -4.16 5.80
N ASN A 18 -11.89 -3.64 5.42
CA ASN A 18 -13.16 -4.01 6.03
C ASN A 18 -13.52 -5.48 5.77
N ALA A 19 -13.21 -6.00 4.57
CA ALA A 19 -13.39 -7.42 4.27
C ALA A 19 -12.55 -8.31 5.19
N THR A 20 -11.30 -7.92 5.48
CA THR A 20 -10.41 -8.62 6.41
C THR A 20 -10.92 -8.56 7.84
N ILE A 21 -11.33 -7.36 8.32
CA ILE A 21 -11.96 -7.20 9.65
C ILE A 21 -13.17 -8.12 9.78
N ARG A 22 -14.05 -8.12 8.78
CA ARG A 22 -15.24 -8.98 8.75
C ARG A 22 -14.88 -10.46 8.71
N GLY A 23 -13.88 -10.85 7.92
CA GLY A 23 -13.39 -12.23 7.85
C GLY A 23 -12.87 -12.74 9.19
N VAL A 24 -12.08 -11.92 9.88
CA VAL A 24 -11.61 -12.20 11.24
C VAL A 24 -12.79 -12.38 12.20
N ALA A 25 -13.73 -11.42 12.23
CA ALA A 25 -14.88 -11.49 13.12
C ALA A 25 -15.73 -12.74 12.89
N LYS A 26 -16.06 -13.03 11.63
CA LYS A 26 -16.82 -14.24 11.28
C LYS A 26 -16.10 -15.52 11.65
N ALA A 27 -14.80 -15.61 11.44
CA ALA A 27 -14.01 -16.78 11.83
C ALA A 27 -13.97 -16.98 13.34
N LEU A 28 -13.86 -15.90 14.11
CA LEU A 28 -13.88 -15.95 15.57
C LEU A 28 -15.24 -16.39 16.09
N TYR A 29 -16.34 -15.77 15.64
CA TYR A 29 -17.68 -16.17 16.04
C TYR A 29 -18.03 -17.61 15.62
N ALA A 30 -17.65 -18.03 14.41
CA ALA A 30 -17.90 -19.40 13.95
C ALA A 30 -17.16 -20.47 14.77
N ARG A 31 -15.96 -20.15 15.30
CA ARG A 31 -15.15 -21.10 16.06
C ARG A 31 -15.39 -21.06 17.55
N MET A 32 -15.74 -19.90 18.10
CA MET A 32 -15.80 -19.64 19.54
C MET A 32 -17.22 -19.30 20.04
N GLY A 33 -18.16 -18.98 19.15
CA GLY A 33 -19.51 -18.57 19.49
C GLY A 33 -19.51 -17.41 20.47
N ASP A 34 -20.27 -17.53 21.55
CA ASP A 34 -20.40 -16.53 22.62
C ASP A 34 -19.15 -16.42 23.51
N ASN A 35 -18.11 -17.24 23.27
CA ASN A 35 -16.87 -17.23 24.07
C ASN A 35 -15.82 -16.24 23.56
N VAL A 36 -16.17 -15.36 22.62
CA VAL A 36 -15.31 -14.30 22.13
C VAL A 36 -15.99 -12.93 22.21
N GLU A 37 -15.20 -11.91 22.53
CA GLU A 37 -15.55 -10.50 22.43
C GLU A 37 -14.55 -9.81 21.53
N ILE A 38 -15.03 -8.99 20.60
CA ILE A 38 -14.15 -8.25 19.68
C ILE A 38 -14.12 -6.78 20.10
N VAL A 39 -12.90 -6.24 20.16
CA VAL A 39 -12.62 -4.85 20.53
C VAL A 39 -11.98 -4.14 19.35
N GLY A 40 -12.63 -3.14 18.79
CA GLY A 40 -12.08 -2.29 17.75
C GLY A 40 -11.25 -1.15 18.35
N ILE A 41 -9.95 -1.12 18.04
CA ILE A 41 -9.08 -0.01 18.41
C ILE A 41 -9.22 1.06 17.32
N LEU A 42 -9.61 2.27 17.69
CA LEU A 42 -9.89 3.35 16.77
C LEU A 42 -8.58 4.05 16.31
N ASN A 43 -8.54 4.49 15.06
CA ASN A 43 -7.39 5.26 14.54
C ASN A 43 -6.02 4.56 14.65
N GLY A 44 -5.98 3.22 14.65
CA GLY A 44 -4.75 2.44 14.66
C GLY A 44 -3.93 2.57 15.95
N TYR A 45 -2.61 2.64 15.82
CA TYR A 45 -1.73 2.81 16.98
C TYR A 45 -1.95 4.11 17.74
N HIS A 46 -2.45 5.16 17.09
CA HIS A 46 -2.82 6.38 17.79
C HIS A 46 -3.89 6.12 18.86
N GLY A 47 -4.94 5.41 18.50
CA GLY A 47 -5.97 5.04 19.48
C GLY A 47 -5.46 4.07 20.55
N LEU A 48 -4.57 3.14 20.19
CA LEU A 48 -3.94 2.26 21.18
C LEU A 48 -3.09 3.03 22.19
N ILE A 49 -2.42 4.13 21.78
CA ILE A 49 -1.67 5.02 22.67
C ILE A 49 -2.61 5.79 23.59
N ASN A 50 -3.75 6.29 23.07
CA ASN A 50 -4.65 7.19 23.79
C ASN A 50 -5.80 6.47 24.52
N GLY A 51 -5.91 5.14 24.43
CA GLY A 51 -7.00 4.39 25.03
C GLY A 51 -8.34 4.52 24.29
N GLU A 52 -8.29 4.78 22.97
CA GLU A 52 -9.48 4.94 22.14
C GLU A 52 -9.90 3.59 21.53
N TYR A 53 -10.85 2.92 22.16
CA TYR A 53 -11.39 1.65 21.67
C TYR A 53 -12.88 1.53 21.96
N ARG A 54 -13.55 0.61 21.26
CA ARG A 54 -14.94 0.26 21.50
C ARG A 54 -15.17 -1.24 21.40
N GLU A 55 -16.13 -1.73 22.15
CA GLU A 55 -16.64 -3.09 21.96
C GLU A 55 -17.44 -3.16 20.66
N MET A 56 -17.30 -4.27 19.95
CA MET A 56 -17.98 -4.50 18.68
C MET A 56 -18.90 -5.71 18.78
N CYS A 57 -20.08 -5.59 18.20
CA CYS A 57 -21.04 -6.69 18.09
C CYS A 57 -21.11 -7.23 16.66
N GLU A 58 -21.83 -8.34 16.46
CA GLU A 58 -21.95 -8.95 15.13
C GLU A 58 -22.53 -8.01 14.08
N ASP A 59 -23.40 -7.10 14.45
CA ASP A 59 -24.02 -6.14 13.55
C ASP A 59 -23.03 -5.11 12.99
N ASP A 60 -21.96 -4.78 13.72
CA ASP A 60 -20.89 -3.91 13.25
C ASP A 60 -20.16 -4.47 12.01
N PHE A 61 -20.21 -5.77 11.80
CA PHE A 61 -19.55 -6.45 10.69
C PHE A 61 -20.48 -6.76 9.51
N ARG A 62 -21.77 -6.35 9.60
CA ARG A 62 -22.72 -6.50 8.49
C ARG A 62 -22.52 -5.41 7.46
N GLY A 63 -22.64 -5.77 6.18
CA GLY A 63 -22.58 -4.82 5.06
C GLY A 63 -21.21 -4.23 4.76
N ILE A 64 -20.14 -4.56 5.52
CA ILE A 64 -18.82 -3.96 5.33
C ILE A 64 -17.92 -4.68 4.32
N LEU A 65 -18.35 -5.82 3.75
CA LEU A 65 -17.52 -6.63 2.85
C LEU A 65 -16.99 -5.84 1.65
N THR A 66 -17.85 -5.04 1.04
CA THR A 66 -17.55 -4.23 -0.16
C THR A 66 -17.37 -2.73 0.17
N LEU A 67 -17.38 -2.38 1.45
CA LEU A 67 -17.18 -1.01 1.88
C LEU A 67 -15.69 -0.65 1.87
N GLY A 68 -15.33 0.39 1.12
CA GLY A 68 -13.95 0.92 1.09
C GLY A 68 -13.52 1.57 2.41
N GLY A 69 -12.23 1.86 2.51
CA GLY A 69 -11.65 2.43 3.73
C GLY A 69 -11.62 1.46 4.90
N THR A 70 -11.77 1.98 6.13
CA THR A 70 -11.81 1.18 7.36
C THR A 70 -12.82 1.73 8.35
N ILE A 71 -13.69 0.86 8.89
CA ILE A 71 -14.68 1.22 9.93
C ILE A 71 -14.03 1.58 11.28
N LEU A 72 -12.76 1.25 11.48
CA LEU A 72 -12.00 1.57 12.69
C LEU A 72 -11.22 2.89 12.57
N GLY A 73 -11.17 3.48 11.37
CA GLY A 73 -10.30 4.60 11.10
C GLY A 73 -8.81 4.22 11.11
N THR A 74 -7.97 5.10 10.60
CA THR A 74 -6.53 4.89 10.57
C THR A 74 -5.78 6.20 10.71
N LYS A 75 -4.65 6.18 11.44
CA LYS A 75 -3.68 7.27 11.49
C LYS A 75 -2.28 6.70 11.27
N ARG A 76 -1.42 7.48 10.60
CA ARG A 76 -0.01 7.13 10.45
C ARG A 76 0.75 7.53 11.71
N THR A 77 1.29 6.55 12.41
CA THR A 77 2.22 6.75 13.53
C THR A 77 3.54 6.10 13.13
N PRO A 78 4.56 6.91 12.77
CA PRO A 78 5.82 6.37 12.26
C PRO A 78 6.53 5.49 13.28
N PHE A 79 6.97 4.30 12.88
CA PHE A 79 7.71 3.38 13.76
C PHE A 79 8.91 4.03 14.45
N LYS A 80 9.62 4.92 13.74
CA LYS A 80 10.79 5.64 14.28
C LYS A 80 10.47 6.47 15.52
N LEU A 81 9.22 6.92 15.67
CA LEU A 81 8.76 7.74 16.80
C LEU A 81 8.17 6.92 17.95
N MET A 82 8.05 5.60 17.83
CA MET A 82 7.41 4.76 18.86
C MET A 82 8.17 4.73 20.19
N ARG A 83 9.51 4.82 20.14
CA ARG A 83 10.37 4.89 21.34
C ARG A 83 10.86 6.31 21.65
N VAL A 84 10.37 7.32 20.93
CA VAL A 84 10.74 8.72 21.14
C VAL A 84 9.65 9.36 22.00
N VAL A 85 10.07 9.90 23.14
CA VAL A 85 9.23 10.76 23.98
C VAL A 85 9.30 12.16 23.36
N GLU A 86 8.17 12.66 22.90
CA GLU A 86 8.03 13.98 22.29
C GLU A 86 7.60 15.01 23.38
N ASP A 87 7.24 16.21 22.98
CA ASP A 87 6.86 17.30 23.90
C ASP A 87 5.65 16.95 24.80
N ASP A 88 4.84 15.99 24.37
CA ASP A 88 3.71 15.45 25.12
C ASP A 88 4.14 14.57 26.32
N LYS A 89 5.42 14.26 26.45
CA LYS A 89 6.03 13.42 27.50
C LYS A 89 5.43 12.01 27.60
N ILE A 90 4.78 11.51 26.54
CA ILE A 90 4.15 10.19 26.54
C ILE A 90 5.17 9.12 26.15
N ASP A 91 5.37 8.12 27.02
CA ASP A 91 5.95 6.84 26.62
C ASP A 91 4.89 6.02 25.86
N LYS A 92 4.97 6.09 24.54
CA LYS A 92 3.98 5.48 23.66
C LYS A 92 3.89 3.95 23.84
N VAL A 93 5.03 3.29 24.11
CA VAL A 93 5.08 1.83 24.33
C VAL A 93 4.37 1.48 25.63
N ALA A 94 4.67 2.19 26.71
CA ALA A 94 4.00 1.99 28.00
C ALA A 94 2.49 2.30 27.90
N ALA A 95 2.11 3.35 27.18
CA ALA A 95 0.71 3.72 26.94
C ALA A 95 -0.04 2.63 26.17
N MET A 96 0.52 2.08 25.09
CA MET A 96 -0.07 0.97 24.33
C MET A 96 -0.23 -0.29 25.20
N LYS A 97 0.78 -0.62 26.02
CA LYS A 97 0.71 -1.76 26.98
C LYS A 97 -0.37 -1.54 28.02
N LYS A 98 -0.55 -0.30 28.49
CA LYS A 98 -1.62 0.06 29.43
C LYS A 98 -2.99 -0.15 28.78
N THR A 99 -3.22 0.38 27.61
CA THR A 99 -4.50 0.22 26.88
C THR A 99 -4.82 -1.25 26.60
N TYR A 100 -3.81 -2.05 26.20
CA TYR A 100 -3.98 -3.50 26.01
C TYR A 100 -4.47 -4.20 27.29
N LYS A 101 -3.92 -3.82 28.45
CA LYS A 101 -4.32 -4.36 29.75
C LYS A 101 -5.70 -3.84 30.19
N ASP A 102 -5.96 -2.54 30.06
CA ASP A 102 -7.22 -1.91 30.45
C ASP A 102 -8.41 -2.45 29.64
N ALA A 103 -8.20 -2.68 28.34
CA ALA A 103 -9.15 -3.34 27.46
C ALA A 103 -9.23 -4.86 27.67
N LYS A 104 -8.41 -5.42 28.59
CA LYS A 104 -8.33 -6.86 28.91
C LYS A 104 -8.17 -7.74 27.69
N LEU A 105 -7.31 -7.35 26.76
CA LEU A 105 -7.10 -8.11 25.53
C LEU A 105 -6.29 -9.38 25.79
N ASP A 106 -6.74 -10.50 25.23
CA ASP A 106 -5.98 -11.76 25.14
C ASP A 106 -5.07 -11.77 23.92
N CYS A 107 -5.44 -11.05 22.84
CA CYS A 107 -4.70 -10.93 21.59
C CYS A 107 -5.04 -9.62 20.89
N LEU A 108 -4.09 -9.06 20.13
CA LEU A 108 -4.31 -7.89 19.28
C LEU A 108 -3.91 -8.21 17.84
N LEU A 109 -4.84 -8.04 16.92
CA LEU A 109 -4.64 -8.19 15.48
C LEU A 109 -4.30 -6.84 14.88
N CYS A 110 -3.15 -6.74 14.19
CA CYS A 110 -2.64 -5.51 13.60
C CYS A 110 -2.67 -5.61 12.07
N LEU A 111 -3.62 -4.94 11.42
CA LEU A 111 -3.73 -4.85 9.97
C LEU A 111 -2.92 -3.65 9.47
N GLY A 112 -1.93 -3.89 8.62
CA GLY A 112 -1.16 -2.79 8.05
C GLY A 112 0.06 -3.22 7.23
N GLY A 113 0.81 -2.23 6.78
CA GLY A 113 2.02 -2.41 6.00
C GLY A 113 3.28 -2.63 6.85
N ASN A 114 4.45 -2.53 6.23
CA ASN A 114 5.76 -2.74 6.86
C ASN A 114 5.96 -1.94 8.16
N GLY A 115 5.53 -0.68 8.19
CA GLY A 115 5.64 0.16 9.40
C GLY A 115 4.78 -0.37 10.55
N THR A 116 3.58 -0.84 10.25
CA THR A 116 2.67 -1.45 11.23
C THR A 116 3.25 -2.73 11.82
N HIS A 117 3.83 -3.59 10.96
CA HIS A 117 4.42 -4.85 11.42
C HIS A 117 5.68 -4.64 12.27
N LYS A 118 6.47 -3.58 12.00
CA LYS A 118 7.60 -3.21 12.88
C LYS A 118 7.12 -2.84 14.28
N THR A 119 6.03 -2.09 14.39
CA THR A 119 5.43 -1.76 15.69
C THR A 119 4.77 -2.99 16.34
N ALA A 120 4.10 -3.84 15.57
CA ALA A 120 3.53 -5.10 16.04
C ALA A 120 4.63 -6.01 16.63
N ASN A 121 5.77 -6.16 15.94
CA ASN A 121 6.92 -6.91 16.45
C ASN A 121 7.50 -6.30 17.72
N LEU A 122 7.61 -4.96 17.79
CA LEU A 122 8.03 -4.28 19.02
C LEU A 122 7.12 -4.63 20.20
N LEU A 123 5.80 -4.57 20.04
CA LEU A 123 4.85 -4.90 21.09
C LEU A 123 4.88 -6.40 21.47
N SER A 124 5.12 -7.29 20.50
CA SER A 124 5.34 -8.71 20.76
C SER A 124 6.60 -8.94 21.61
N GLN A 125 7.70 -8.25 21.31
CA GLN A 125 8.92 -8.28 22.12
C GLN A 125 8.72 -7.72 23.55
N GLU A 126 7.76 -6.82 23.71
CA GLU A 126 7.34 -6.29 25.02
C GLU A 126 6.37 -7.23 25.77
N GLY A 127 6.15 -8.44 25.26
CA GLY A 127 5.39 -9.51 25.91
C GLY A 127 3.87 -9.49 25.63
N LEU A 128 3.40 -8.75 24.64
CA LEU A 128 2.00 -8.78 24.24
C LEU A 128 1.75 -9.85 23.17
N ASN A 129 0.57 -10.48 23.21
CA ASN A 129 0.15 -11.43 22.18
C ASN A 129 -0.38 -10.67 20.95
N ILE A 130 0.46 -10.59 19.91
CA ILE A 130 0.19 -9.79 18.70
C ILE A 130 0.20 -10.70 17.47
N ILE A 131 -0.77 -10.51 16.58
CA ILE A 131 -0.82 -11.14 15.27
C ILE A 131 -0.85 -10.05 14.20
N GLY A 132 0.11 -10.08 13.27
CA GLY A 132 0.15 -9.18 12.12
C GLY A 132 -0.65 -9.74 10.95
N LEU A 133 -1.45 -8.88 10.31
CA LEU A 133 -2.18 -9.19 9.07
C LEU A 133 -1.65 -8.29 7.95
N PRO A 134 -1.03 -8.86 6.90
CA PRO A 134 -0.31 -8.09 5.88
C PRO A 134 -1.28 -7.36 4.96
N LYS A 135 -1.33 -6.05 5.07
CA LYS A 135 -2.20 -5.17 4.29
C LYS A 135 -1.37 -4.11 3.58
N THR A 136 -1.37 -4.14 2.26
CA THR A 136 -0.85 -3.09 1.36
C THR A 136 -1.24 -3.43 -0.07
N ILE A 137 -1.31 -2.44 -0.96
CA ILE A 137 -1.45 -2.65 -2.40
C ILE A 137 -0.10 -2.97 -3.07
N ASP A 138 1.02 -2.68 -2.41
CA ASP A 138 2.37 -2.78 -2.99
C ASP A 138 2.89 -4.22 -3.06
N ASN A 139 2.29 -5.15 -2.33
CA ASN A 139 2.73 -6.54 -2.16
C ASN A 139 4.20 -6.69 -1.76
N ASP A 140 4.68 -5.79 -0.88
CA ASP A 140 6.08 -5.62 -0.51
C ASP A 140 6.44 -6.14 0.90
N ILE A 141 5.55 -6.92 1.53
CA ILE A 141 5.79 -7.46 2.88
C ILE A 141 6.49 -8.81 2.79
N TYR A 142 7.70 -8.86 3.30
CA TYR A 142 8.49 -10.09 3.34
C TYR A 142 7.80 -11.20 4.14
N GLY A 143 7.82 -12.42 3.60
CA GLY A 143 7.26 -13.60 4.25
C GLY A 143 5.77 -13.83 3.98
N THR A 144 5.17 -13.08 3.05
CA THR A 144 3.82 -13.34 2.54
C THR A 144 3.82 -13.36 1.02
N ASP A 145 3.03 -14.23 0.40
CA ASP A 145 2.91 -14.31 -1.05
C ASP A 145 2.01 -13.20 -1.59
N VAL A 146 0.93 -12.89 -0.87
CA VAL A 146 -0.08 -11.90 -1.26
C VAL A 146 -0.52 -11.09 -0.06
N THR A 147 -0.56 -9.77 -0.23
CA THR A 147 -1.08 -8.84 0.77
C THR A 147 -2.55 -8.51 0.53
N PHE A 148 -3.32 -8.27 1.60
CA PHE A 148 -4.70 -7.81 1.50
C PHE A 148 -4.75 -6.46 0.80
N GLY A 149 -5.49 -6.38 -0.30
CA GLY A 149 -5.64 -5.20 -1.12
C GLY A 149 -4.88 -5.23 -2.45
N PHE A 150 -3.87 -6.09 -2.61
CA PHE A 150 -3.07 -6.17 -3.84
C PHE A 150 -3.90 -6.55 -5.06
N HIS A 151 -4.62 -7.66 -5.03
CA HIS A 151 -5.41 -8.11 -6.18
C HIS A 151 -6.48 -7.10 -6.60
N THR A 152 -7.22 -6.53 -5.66
CA THR A 152 -8.22 -5.49 -5.97
C THR A 152 -7.56 -4.27 -6.62
N ALA A 153 -6.37 -3.88 -6.15
CA ALA A 153 -5.64 -2.77 -6.78
C ALA A 153 -5.15 -3.12 -8.20
N VAL A 154 -4.74 -4.37 -8.43
CA VAL A 154 -4.40 -4.86 -9.79
C VAL A 154 -5.60 -4.79 -10.70
N ASP A 155 -6.77 -5.27 -10.26
CA ASP A 155 -8.00 -5.25 -11.07
C ASP A 155 -8.40 -3.83 -11.45
N ILE A 156 -8.39 -2.90 -10.48
CA ILE A 156 -8.71 -1.49 -10.72
C ILE A 156 -7.70 -0.86 -11.68
N ALA A 157 -6.42 -1.09 -11.49
CA ALA A 157 -5.38 -0.53 -12.36
C ALA A 157 -5.48 -1.10 -13.78
N THR A 158 -5.78 -2.40 -13.92
CA THR A 158 -6.01 -3.05 -15.21
C THR A 158 -7.21 -2.43 -15.94
N GLU A 159 -8.33 -2.23 -15.25
CA GLU A 159 -9.51 -1.57 -15.80
C GLU A 159 -9.21 -0.14 -16.28
N VAL A 160 -8.44 0.63 -15.52
CA VAL A 160 -8.02 1.98 -15.92
C VAL A 160 -7.14 1.96 -17.16
N ILE A 161 -6.18 1.03 -17.25
CA ILE A 161 -5.33 0.85 -18.43
C ILE A 161 -6.19 0.50 -19.65
N ASP A 162 -7.10 -0.46 -19.51
CA ASP A 162 -8.00 -0.89 -20.60
C ASP A 162 -8.82 0.28 -21.14
N ARG A 163 -9.40 1.10 -20.29
CA ARG A 163 -10.19 2.28 -20.68
C ARG A 163 -9.39 3.33 -21.49
N ILE A 164 -8.06 3.37 -21.33
CA ILE A 164 -7.19 4.32 -22.03
C ILE A 164 -6.88 3.88 -23.47
N HIS A 165 -6.95 2.59 -23.78
CA HIS A 165 -6.63 2.05 -25.10
C HIS A 165 -7.41 2.73 -26.25
N THR A 166 -8.71 2.90 -26.09
CA THR A 166 -9.57 3.48 -27.13
C THR A 166 -9.20 4.91 -27.44
N THR A 167 -8.95 5.74 -26.43
CA THR A 167 -8.54 7.13 -26.63
C THR A 167 -7.10 7.23 -27.15
N ALA A 168 -6.19 6.36 -26.70
CA ALA A 168 -4.83 6.29 -27.22
C ALA A 168 -4.82 6.01 -28.73
N GLY A 169 -5.60 5.00 -29.16
CA GLY A 169 -5.74 4.63 -30.57
C GLY A 169 -6.42 5.73 -31.40
N SER A 170 -7.50 6.34 -30.91
CA SER A 170 -8.23 7.38 -31.62
C SER A 170 -7.40 8.64 -31.86
N HIS A 171 -6.49 8.97 -30.95
CA HIS A 171 -5.67 10.17 -31.03
C HIS A 171 -4.23 9.91 -31.45
N SER A 172 -3.87 8.67 -31.77
CA SER A 172 -2.50 8.28 -32.14
C SER A 172 -1.44 8.75 -31.13
N ARG A 173 -1.72 8.51 -29.82
CA ARG A 173 -0.91 9.05 -28.71
C ARG A 173 -0.10 7.97 -28.01
N VAL A 174 1.03 8.39 -27.43
CA VAL A 174 1.72 7.64 -26.40
C VAL A 174 1.16 8.04 -25.05
N MET A 175 0.56 7.09 -24.32
CA MET A 175 0.01 7.29 -22.99
C MET A 175 0.96 6.74 -21.92
N CYS A 176 1.39 7.61 -21.01
CA CYS A 176 2.20 7.22 -19.85
C CYS A 176 1.31 7.19 -18.62
N ILE A 177 1.13 6.01 -18.05
CA ILE A 177 0.27 5.76 -16.90
C ILE A 177 1.14 5.52 -15.67
N GLU A 178 1.06 6.40 -14.67
CA GLU A 178 1.72 6.21 -13.40
C GLU A 178 0.94 5.26 -12.50
N ILE A 179 1.63 4.26 -11.98
CA ILE A 179 1.04 3.25 -11.10
C ILE A 179 1.78 3.25 -9.77
N MET A 180 1.03 3.26 -8.68
CA MET A 180 1.56 3.17 -7.33
C MET A 180 2.31 1.86 -7.10
N GLY A 181 2.99 1.73 -5.99
CA GLY A 181 3.77 0.56 -5.59
C GLY A 181 5.00 0.91 -4.77
N ASN A 182 5.22 2.20 -4.49
CA ASN A 182 6.36 2.74 -3.74
C ASN A 182 7.71 2.27 -4.34
N LYS A 183 8.34 1.24 -3.78
CA LYS A 183 9.62 0.70 -4.23
C LYS A 183 9.50 -0.68 -4.89
N ALA A 184 8.30 -1.22 -4.94
CA ALA A 184 8.00 -2.52 -5.51
C ALA A 184 7.18 -2.35 -6.80
N GLY A 185 7.57 -3.07 -7.84
CA GLY A 185 6.94 -3.00 -9.15
C GLY A 185 5.79 -3.99 -9.36
N TRP A 186 5.40 -4.75 -8.36
CA TRP A 186 4.41 -5.81 -8.50
C TRP A 186 3.07 -5.33 -9.07
N LEU A 187 2.53 -4.23 -8.51
CA LEU A 187 1.26 -3.68 -8.98
C LEU A 187 1.35 -3.24 -10.45
N THR A 188 2.42 -2.55 -10.82
CA THR A 188 2.66 -2.10 -12.19
C THR A 188 2.87 -3.28 -13.15
N LEU A 189 3.61 -4.30 -12.73
CA LEU A 189 3.87 -5.47 -13.56
C LEU A 189 2.58 -6.23 -13.88
N TYR A 190 1.81 -6.57 -12.84
CA TYR A 190 0.59 -7.36 -13.03
C TYR A 190 -0.48 -6.59 -13.81
N SER A 191 -0.73 -5.34 -13.45
CA SER A 191 -1.72 -4.53 -14.14
C SER A 191 -1.28 -4.14 -15.56
N GLY A 192 0.02 -3.90 -15.77
CA GLY A 192 0.57 -3.61 -17.09
C GLY A 192 0.46 -4.78 -18.05
N ILE A 193 0.74 -6.01 -17.58
CA ILE A 193 0.57 -7.24 -18.38
C ILE A 193 -0.91 -7.48 -18.66
N ALA A 194 -1.76 -7.44 -17.62
CA ALA A 194 -3.18 -7.73 -17.75
C ALA A 194 -3.93 -6.68 -18.59
N GLY A 195 -3.55 -5.40 -18.46
CA GLY A 195 -4.13 -4.28 -19.22
C GLY A 195 -3.49 -4.08 -20.61
N GLY A 196 -2.54 -4.93 -21.04
CA GLY A 196 -1.94 -4.87 -22.37
C GLY A 196 -1.05 -3.65 -22.59
N ALA A 197 -0.32 -3.19 -21.55
CA ALA A 197 0.68 -2.14 -21.72
C ALA A 197 1.84 -2.63 -22.63
N ASP A 198 2.27 -1.77 -23.53
CA ASP A 198 3.33 -2.08 -24.51
C ASP A 198 4.73 -2.01 -23.92
N ILE A 199 4.90 -1.17 -22.89
CA ILE A 199 6.15 -0.97 -22.17
C ILE A 199 5.82 -0.89 -20.67
N ILE A 200 6.55 -1.65 -19.85
CA ILE A 200 6.38 -1.68 -18.39
C ILE A 200 7.69 -1.30 -17.75
N LEU A 201 7.71 -0.25 -16.92
CA LEU A 201 8.89 0.26 -16.25
C LEU A 201 8.78 0.08 -14.73
N LEU A 202 9.71 -0.67 -14.15
CA LEU A 202 9.70 -1.13 -12.76
C LEU A 202 10.85 -0.53 -11.96
N PRO A 203 10.70 -0.35 -10.64
CA PRO A 203 11.80 0.10 -9.78
C PRO A 203 13.00 -0.86 -9.75
N GLU A 204 12.72 -2.16 -9.87
CA GLU A 204 13.72 -3.24 -9.82
C GLU A 204 14.59 -3.31 -11.07
N LEU A 205 14.10 -2.79 -12.19
CA LEU A 205 14.77 -2.82 -13.50
C LEU A 205 14.99 -1.40 -13.99
N PRO A 206 16.14 -0.78 -13.70
CA PRO A 206 16.43 0.59 -14.13
C PRO A 206 16.32 0.76 -15.63
N TYR A 207 15.55 1.75 -16.07
CA TYR A 207 15.29 1.99 -17.49
C TYR A 207 16.36 2.90 -18.14
N ASP A 208 16.58 2.67 -19.43
CA ASP A 208 17.30 3.58 -20.32
C ASP A 208 16.26 4.33 -21.18
N ILE A 209 16.25 5.65 -21.09
CA ILE A 209 15.25 6.47 -21.79
C ILE A 209 15.38 6.38 -23.31
N ASP A 210 16.58 6.20 -23.83
CA ASP A 210 16.79 6.09 -25.28
C ASP A 210 16.18 4.79 -25.79
N ARG A 211 16.36 3.69 -25.06
CA ARG A 211 15.72 2.41 -25.40
C ARG A 211 14.19 2.45 -25.29
N VAL A 212 13.65 3.21 -24.36
CA VAL A 212 12.19 3.42 -24.28
C VAL A 212 11.70 4.14 -25.54
N CYS A 213 12.36 5.22 -25.94
CA CYS A 213 12.02 5.95 -27.16
C CYS A 213 12.15 5.08 -28.42
N GLU A 214 13.26 4.33 -28.55
CA GLU A 214 13.46 3.36 -29.65
C GLU A 214 12.34 2.31 -29.72
N ALA A 215 11.85 1.85 -28.56
CA ALA A 215 10.75 0.89 -28.52
C ALA A 215 9.45 1.50 -29.05
N VAL A 216 9.13 2.75 -28.70
CA VAL A 216 7.98 3.50 -29.21
C VAL A 216 8.09 3.69 -30.72
N GLU A 217 9.24 4.18 -31.21
CA GLU A 217 9.49 4.36 -32.65
C GLU A 217 9.39 3.06 -33.44
N ARG A 218 9.95 1.97 -32.91
CA ARG A 218 9.89 0.64 -33.56
C ARG A 218 8.45 0.15 -33.67
N ARG A 219 7.57 0.44 -32.70
CA ARG A 219 6.15 0.13 -32.77
C ARG A 219 5.47 0.95 -33.86
N ALA A 220 5.72 2.26 -33.89
CA ALA A 220 5.18 3.16 -34.93
C ALA A 220 5.60 2.69 -36.35
N LYS A 221 6.87 2.34 -36.55
CA LYS A 221 7.39 1.80 -37.81
C LYS A 221 6.73 0.47 -38.23
N LYS A 222 6.22 -0.31 -37.28
CA LYS A 222 5.47 -1.56 -37.52
C LYS A 222 3.96 -1.33 -37.75
N GLY A 223 3.49 -0.07 -37.76
CA GLY A 223 2.10 0.29 -38.03
C GLY A 223 1.23 0.49 -36.80
N SER A 224 1.78 0.40 -35.58
CA SER A 224 1.04 0.77 -34.37
C SER A 224 0.93 2.28 -34.27
N ASN A 225 -0.29 2.79 -34.22
CA ASN A 225 -0.55 4.24 -34.14
C ASN A 225 -0.55 4.79 -32.71
N PHE A 226 -0.42 3.95 -31.68
CA PHE A 226 -0.34 4.37 -30.29
C PHE A 226 0.56 3.44 -29.48
N SER A 227 0.94 3.86 -28.27
CA SER A 227 1.61 3.02 -27.28
C SER A 227 1.16 3.37 -25.86
N ILE A 228 1.09 2.35 -25.00
CA ILE A 228 0.78 2.50 -23.59
C ILE A 228 1.98 2.10 -22.76
N LEU A 229 2.44 3.02 -21.92
CA LEU A 229 3.54 2.83 -20.98
C LEU A 229 2.97 2.76 -19.57
N ALA A 230 3.12 1.62 -18.90
CA ALA A 230 2.85 1.46 -17.49
C ALA A 230 4.13 1.76 -16.70
N VAL A 231 4.12 2.81 -15.90
CA VAL A 231 5.31 3.32 -15.20
C VAL A 231 5.08 3.26 -13.70
N ALA A 232 5.87 2.44 -12.99
CA ALA A 232 5.83 2.45 -11.54
C ALA A 232 6.30 3.81 -10.98
N GLU A 233 5.62 4.34 -9.97
CA GLU A 233 6.00 5.61 -9.33
C GLU A 233 7.45 5.60 -8.82
N GLY A 234 7.95 4.41 -8.43
CA GLY A 234 9.30 4.17 -7.96
C GLY A 234 10.33 3.92 -9.06
N ALA A 235 9.96 3.92 -10.34
CA ALA A 235 10.88 3.66 -11.44
C ALA A 235 12.05 4.65 -11.47
N ILE A 236 13.25 4.13 -11.70
CA ILE A 236 14.50 4.90 -11.79
C ILE A 236 15.23 4.58 -13.08
N ASN A 237 15.97 5.55 -13.59
CA ASN A 237 16.82 5.30 -14.77
C ASN A 237 18.18 4.70 -14.38
N THR A 238 18.96 4.29 -15.38
CA THR A 238 20.28 3.67 -15.19
C THR A 238 21.31 4.58 -14.51
N GLU A 239 21.18 5.90 -14.63
CA GLU A 239 22.05 6.85 -13.94
C GLU A 239 21.66 6.94 -12.45
N GLU A 240 20.39 7.09 -12.16
CA GLU A 240 19.83 7.16 -10.80
C GLU A 240 20.12 5.87 -10.02
N ALA A 241 20.11 4.72 -10.68
CA ALA A 241 20.44 3.44 -10.06
C ALA A 241 21.88 3.36 -9.52
N ARG A 242 22.81 4.17 -10.06
CA ARG A 242 24.19 4.27 -9.59
C ARG A 242 24.38 5.25 -8.44
N MET A 243 23.34 5.99 -8.06
CA MET A 243 23.36 7.01 -7.02
C MET A 243 22.64 6.53 -5.75
N LYS A 244 23.00 7.11 -4.60
CA LYS A 244 22.16 6.93 -3.39
C LYS A 244 20.83 7.63 -3.60
N ARG A 245 19.75 7.03 -3.05
CA ARG A 245 18.39 7.57 -3.22
C ARG A 245 18.28 9.07 -2.84
N LYS A 246 18.93 9.48 -1.76
CA LYS A 246 18.93 10.89 -1.31
C LYS A 246 19.48 11.82 -2.39
N ASP A 247 20.54 11.41 -3.04
CA ASP A 247 21.28 12.25 -3.99
C ASP A 247 20.50 12.43 -5.30
N TRP A 248 19.94 11.35 -5.88
CA TRP A 248 19.13 11.49 -7.07
C TRP A 248 17.78 12.18 -6.81
N MET A 249 17.18 12.03 -5.62
CA MET A 249 15.98 12.79 -5.24
C MET A 249 16.28 14.29 -5.13
N ALA A 250 17.41 14.69 -4.54
CA ALA A 250 17.84 16.08 -4.51
C ALA A 250 18.04 16.63 -5.93
N LYS A 251 18.74 15.87 -6.79
CA LYS A 251 18.94 16.24 -8.20
C LYS A 251 17.60 16.43 -8.95
N ARG A 252 16.60 15.59 -8.70
CA ARG A 252 15.26 15.76 -9.29
C ARG A 252 14.58 17.04 -8.79
N ALA A 253 14.69 17.33 -7.49
CA ALA A 253 14.10 18.53 -6.90
C ALA A 253 14.75 19.80 -7.44
N GLU A 254 16.07 19.86 -7.54
CA GLU A 254 16.83 20.97 -8.10
C GLU A 254 16.49 21.24 -9.57
N ALA A 255 16.26 20.19 -10.33
CA ALA A 255 15.87 20.29 -11.75
C ALA A 255 14.38 20.64 -11.97
N GLY A 256 13.61 20.90 -10.89
CA GLY A 256 12.16 21.13 -10.99
C GLY A 256 11.37 19.94 -11.52
N LEU A 257 11.99 18.75 -11.53
CA LEU A 257 11.38 17.52 -11.99
C LEU A 257 10.60 16.90 -10.85
N GLY A 258 9.37 16.46 -11.10
CA GLY A 258 8.55 15.78 -10.11
C GLY A 258 9.28 14.57 -9.47
N THR A 259 8.75 14.09 -8.35
CA THR A 259 9.35 12.98 -7.61
C THR A 259 9.32 11.65 -8.38
N THR A 260 8.44 11.52 -9.38
CA THR A 260 8.24 10.32 -10.19
C THR A 260 8.93 10.40 -11.56
N ALA A 261 9.10 9.25 -12.19
CA ALA A 261 9.73 9.16 -13.51
C ALA A 261 8.78 9.53 -14.67
N THR A 262 7.47 9.40 -14.48
CA THR A 262 6.46 9.39 -15.54
C THR A 262 6.48 10.64 -16.40
N ASN A 263 6.47 11.83 -15.78
CA ASN A 263 6.51 13.10 -16.53
C ASN A 263 7.79 13.27 -17.35
N ARG A 264 8.94 12.85 -16.80
CA ARG A 264 10.23 12.94 -17.50
C ARG A 264 10.28 12.01 -18.69
N ILE A 265 9.72 10.80 -18.55
CA ILE A 265 9.60 9.82 -19.63
C ILE A 265 8.67 10.38 -20.71
N ALA A 266 7.51 10.90 -20.34
CA ALA A 266 6.57 11.48 -21.28
C ALA A 266 7.19 12.64 -22.08
N GLN A 267 7.87 13.58 -21.42
CA GLN A 267 8.58 14.69 -22.07
C GLN A 267 9.70 14.21 -22.99
N ALA A 268 10.49 13.22 -22.58
CA ALA A 268 11.58 12.69 -23.38
C ALA A 268 11.05 11.97 -24.62
N VAL A 269 10.00 11.17 -24.47
CA VAL A 269 9.33 10.50 -25.60
C VAL A 269 8.77 11.55 -26.56
N GLN A 270 8.03 12.54 -26.09
CA GLN A 270 7.48 13.61 -26.92
C GLN A 270 8.58 14.36 -27.68
N LYS A 271 9.69 14.68 -27.04
CA LYS A 271 10.81 15.40 -27.69
C LYS A 271 11.46 14.60 -28.80
N LYS A 272 11.50 13.27 -28.69
CA LYS A 272 12.20 12.39 -29.66
C LYS A 272 11.27 11.86 -30.75
N THR A 273 10.02 11.61 -30.43
CA THR A 273 9.08 10.94 -31.35
C THR A 273 8.01 11.86 -31.93
N GLY A 274 7.95 13.11 -31.48
CA GLY A 274 6.89 14.06 -31.86
C GLY A 274 5.63 13.80 -31.07
#